data_cbc9b423467b806e6fdefd92adf29ca1
#
_entry.id   cbc9b423467b806e6fdefd92adf29ca1
#
_cell.length_a   1.000
_cell.length_b   1.000
_cell.length_c   1.000
_cell.angle_alpha   90.00
_cell.angle_beta   90.00
_cell.angle_gamma   90.00
#
_symmetry.space_group_name_H-M   'P 1'
#
loop_
_entity.id
_entity.type
_entity.pdbx_description
1 polymer ?
#
loop_
_entity_poly.entity_id
_entity_poly.type
_entity_poly.pdbx_seq_one_letter_code
_entity_poly.pdbx_strand_id
1 'polypeptide(L)'
;MVERSLLDKPMKKMLLTNLMVMVCLTATTQVKVWSLPEKDAPYRSNAYEVSVRAEGDTEWKQVEVLRCDVDLKRVQQATFAEFDMHGKAYVRVKSEKCKVKNIIVRPSSRNITPKRIDDETIEIILDKPEYISVEFDGDRTHNLHIFANPMLDEHHTPDEPRAINWTAPNAQDVFVKDANLIYFGPGIHKPKDLPSEEIKIPSNCTVYLAPGAVVKARFIVDRAENVRIIGRGILDHPLRGIEITYSKNVLVDGITVLNPAHYTVYGGQSEDITLRHIKTFSCRPWSDGFDLMCCRRVRIEGCFLRTSDDCIALYNHRWWYWGGTEDVEVTRCTMWPDVAHPVNIGSHGDDRSETGETLQNVRIHDCDIIYSRTDAALKFSCGDKNWIRDVRFTDIRIEGVEETALFGIAVVFGTKYNRAPGNGIDDITFENISVTNDTTQLRPSFIHDYDATHRVSDRILFKNVTVNGETWNPTKEIRRQ
;
A
#
# COMPACT_ATOMS: atom_id res chain seq x y z
N MET A 1 58.30 62.46 34.23
CA MET A 1 58.65 63.49 33.26
C MET A 1 58.07 63.11 31.91
N VAL A 2 57.15 63.96 31.50
CA VAL A 2 56.89 64.37 30.11
C VAL A 2 56.17 63.30 29.25
N GLU A 3 54.97 63.48 29.08
CA GLU A 3 54.12 64.34 28.24
C GLU A 3 53.73 63.69 26.90
N ARG A 4 52.40 63.64 26.75
CA ARG A 4 51.59 64.08 25.60
C ARG A 4 51.67 63.27 24.33
N SER A 5 50.66 63.07 23.55
CA SER A 5 49.35 63.76 23.37
C SER A 5 48.54 62.94 22.32
N LEU A 6 47.28 62.88 22.51
CA LEU A 6 46.20 63.12 21.57
C LEU A 6 46.38 62.76 20.09
N LEU A 7 45.51 62.01 19.53
CA LEU A 7 44.64 62.49 18.46
C LEU A 7 43.46 61.50 18.19
N ASP A 8 42.30 62.01 18.48
CA ASP A 8 41.00 61.50 18.04
C ASP A 8 40.93 61.34 16.51
N LYS A 9 40.44 60.20 16.04
CA LYS A 9 39.80 60.08 14.75
C LYS A 9 38.49 59.37 14.87
N PRO A 10 37.38 59.94 14.32
CA PRO A 10 36.07 59.31 14.42
C PRO A 10 35.97 58.08 13.55
N MET A 11 35.62 56.94 14.15
CA MET A 11 35.22 55.72 13.41
C MET A 11 33.90 56.01 12.72
N LYS A 12 33.91 56.09 11.40
CA LYS A 12 32.71 56.02 10.56
C LYS A 12 32.11 54.64 10.74
N LYS A 13 30.96 54.55 11.37
CA LYS A 13 30.06 53.39 11.36
C LYS A 13 29.62 53.16 9.92
N MET A 14 30.21 52.17 9.26
CA MET A 14 29.71 51.66 8.02
C MET A 14 28.55 50.72 8.34
N LEU A 15 27.32 51.19 8.15
CA LEU A 15 26.13 50.37 8.17
C LEU A 15 26.19 49.40 6.95
N LEU A 16 26.59 48.17 7.16
CA LEU A 16 26.35 47.12 6.20
C LEU A 16 24.87 46.68 6.32
N THR A 17 24.05 47.21 5.44
CA THR A 17 22.70 46.70 5.22
C THR A 17 22.81 45.35 4.51
N ASN A 18 22.76 44.25 5.25
CA ASN A 18 22.59 42.94 4.69
C ASN A 18 21.17 42.84 4.10
N LEU A 19 21.07 43.05 2.78
CA LEU A 19 19.89 42.72 2.01
C LEU A 19 19.81 41.18 1.91
N MET A 20 19.09 40.57 2.83
CA MET A 20 18.77 39.15 2.78
C MET A 20 17.75 38.99 1.64
N VAL A 21 18.25 38.66 0.44
CA VAL A 21 17.42 38.23 -0.68
C VAL A 21 16.84 36.88 -0.28
N MET A 22 15.62 36.89 0.23
CA MET A 22 14.83 35.71 0.46
C MET A 22 14.42 35.18 -0.93
N VAL A 23 15.25 34.29 -1.50
CA VAL A 23 14.86 33.54 -2.69
C VAL A 23 13.73 32.61 -2.24
N CYS A 24 12.49 33.02 -2.43
CA CYS A 24 11.37 32.13 -2.43
C CYS A 24 11.55 31.16 -3.60
N LEU A 25 12.12 29.98 -3.35
CA LEU A 25 12.01 28.87 -4.25
C LEU A 25 10.53 28.48 -4.26
N THR A 26 9.76 29.07 -5.17
CA THR A 26 8.44 28.56 -5.50
C THR A 26 8.67 27.18 -6.11
N ALA A 27 8.38 26.14 -5.34
CA ALA A 27 8.36 24.79 -5.88
C ALA A 27 7.40 24.79 -7.08
N THR A 28 7.94 24.64 -8.28
CA THR A 28 7.13 24.65 -9.51
C THR A 28 6.23 23.42 -9.52
N THR A 29 4.95 23.64 -9.73
CA THR A 29 3.99 22.54 -9.92
C THR A 29 4.39 21.74 -11.16
N GLN A 30 4.33 20.43 -11.10
CA GLN A 30 4.78 19.56 -12.18
C GLN A 30 3.92 18.30 -12.28
N VAL A 31 3.69 17.84 -13.52
CA VAL A 31 3.14 16.51 -13.81
C VAL A 31 3.99 15.78 -14.82
N LYS A 32 4.20 14.47 -14.59
CA LYS A 32 4.95 13.58 -15.48
C LYS A 32 4.05 12.39 -15.83
N VAL A 33 3.90 12.14 -17.11
CA VAL A 33 3.11 11.05 -17.67
C VAL A 33 3.98 10.11 -18.48
N TRP A 34 3.54 8.87 -18.65
CA TRP A 34 4.18 7.84 -19.47
C TRP A 34 3.14 6.94 -20.09
N SER A 35 3.56 6.14 -21.04
CA SER A 35 2.70 5.13 -21.69
C SER A 35 3.50 3.88 -21.99
N LEU A 36 2.79 2.78 -22.21
CA LEU A 36 3.37 1.54 -22.72
C LEU A 36 3.79 1.75 -24.17
N PRO A 37 5.01 1.33 -24.57
CA PRO A 37 5.48 1.49 -25.95
C PRO A 37 4.66 0.70 -26.97
N GLU A 38 4.23 -0.51 -26.62
CA GLU A 38 3.47 -1.38 -27.50
C GLU A 38 2.03 -0.86 -27.66
N LYS A 39 1.65 -0.45 -28.88
CA LYS A 39 0.33 0.10 -29.19
C LYS A 39 -0.81 -0.87 -28.88
N ASP A 40 -0.58 -2.16 -29.07
CA ASP A 40 -1.57 -3.23 -28.90
C ASP A 40 -1.42 -3.93 -27.54
N ALA A 41 -0.83 -3.26 -26.54
CA ALA A 41 -0.67 -3.84 -25.23
C ALA A 41 -2.05 -4.26 -24.65
N PRO A 42 -2.18 -5.51 -24.17
CA PRO A 42 -3.46 -6.05 -23.71
C PRO A 42 -4.02 -5.37 -22.46
N TYR A 43 -3.24 -4.47 -21.87
CA TYR A 43 -3.59 -3.74 -20.65
C TYR A 43 -4.42 -2.49 -20.91
N ARG A 44 -4.41 -1.93 -22.13
CA ARG A 44 -5.11 -0.68 -22.44
C ARG A 44 -6.63 -0.81 -22.34
N SER A 45 -7.25 0.26 -21.90
CA SER A 45 -8.69 0.37 -21.79
C SER A 45 -9.17 1.67 -22.45
N ASN A 46 -10.26 1.56 -23.19
CA ASN A 46 -10.97 2.71 -23.76
C ASN A 46 -12.23 3.06 -22.95
N ALA A 47 -12.34 2.62 -21.70
CA ALA A 47 -13.51 2.90 -20.88
C ALA A 47 -13.58 4.36 -20.44
N TYR A 48 -12.41 5.00 -20.32
CA TYR A 48 -12.25 6.39 -19.93
C TYR A 48 -11.10 7.04 -20.71
N GLU A 49 -11.23 8.35 -20.95
CA GLU A 49 -10.11 9.21 -21.35
C GLU A 49 -9.68 10.02 -20.12
N VAL A 50 -8.38 9.99 -19.80
CA VAL A 50 -7.82 10.72 -18.66
C VAL A 50 -6.75 11.67 -19.16
N SER A 51 -6.83 12.92 -18.74
CA SER A 51 -5.80 13.91 -19.00
C SER A 51 -5.47 14.71 -17.75
N VAL A 52 -4.22 15.15 -17.63
CA VAL A 52 -3.70 15.88 -16.46
C VAL A 52 -2.92 17.11 -16.90
N ARG A 53 -2.99 18.17 -16.11
CA ARG A 53 -2.11 19.33 -16.22
C ARG A 53 -1.72 19.84 -14.84
N ALA A 54 -0.51 20.36 -14.72
CA ALA A 54 -0.10 21.06 -13.50
C ALA A 54 -0.78 22.43 -13.39
N GLU A 55 -0.88 22.96 -12.18
CA GLU A 55 -1.31 24.35 -12.01
C GLU A 55 -0.34 25.31 -12.71
N GLY A 56 -0.88 26.23 -13.51
CA GLY A 56 -0.09 27.13 -14.35
C GLY A 56 0.18 26.64 -15.76
N ASP A 57 0.09 25.35 -16.03
CA ASP A 57 0.19 24.81 -17.40
C ASP A 57 -1.11 25.07 -18.17
N THR A 58 -0.98 25.29 -19.49
CA THR A 58 -2.12 25.41 -20.42
C THR A 58 -2.41 24.11 -21.13
N GLU A 59 -1.41 23.25 -21.30
CA GLU A 59 -1.52 22.00 -22.04
C GLU A 59 -1.95 20.81 -21.16
N TRP A 60 -2.89 20.04 -21.68
CA TRP A 60 -3.33 18.78 -21.09
C TRP A 60 -2.48 17.62 -21.63
N LYS A 61 -1.90 16.84 -20.73
CA LYS A 61 -1.15 15.63 -21.07
C LYS A 61 -2.06 14.43 -20.92
N GLN A 62 -2.16 13.59 -21.94
CA GLN A 62 -2.93 12.35 -21.85
C GLN A 62 -2.26 11.36 -20.92
N VAL A 63 -3.07 10.73 -20.06
CA VAL A 63 -2.65 9.65 -19.17
C VAL A 63 -3.22 8.36 -19.72
N GLU A 64 -2.38 7.35 -19.86
CA GLU A 64 -2.82 6.04 -20.32
C GLU A 64 -3.74 5.39 -19.29
N VAL A 65 -4.87 4.84 -19.76
CA VAL A 65 -5.80 4.08 -18.92
C VAL A 65 -5.58 2.60 -19.14
N LEU A 66 -5.29 1.90 -18.06
CA LEU A 66 -5.04 0.48 -18.06
C LEU A 66 -6.16 -0.26 -17.32
N ARG A 67 -6.36 -1.55 -17.65
CA ARG A 67 -7.35 -2.40 -17.01
C ARG A 67 -6.73 -3.31 -15.96
N CYS A 68 -7.53 -3.64 -14.95
CA CYS A 68 -7.20 -4.61 -13.91
C CYS A 68 -8.45 -5.46 -13.59
N ASP A 69 -8.22 -6.73 -13.26
CA ASP A 69 -9.28 -7.63 -12.84
C ASP A 69 -9.57 -7.43 -11.35
N VAL A 70 -10.86 -7.42 -11.01
CA VAL A 70 -11.37 -7.24 -9.64
C VAL A 70 -12.54 -8.19 -9.40
N ASP A 71 -12.96 -8.36 -8.13
CA ASP A 71 -14.05 -9.21 -7.69
C ASP A 71 -13.91 -10.69 -8.11
N LEU A 72 -13.13 -11.44 -7.34
CA LEU A 72 -12.89 -12.88 -7.56
C LEU A 72 -14.17 -13.71 -7.74
N LYS A 73 -15.26 -13.35 -7.04
CA LYS A 73 -16.51 -14.12 -7.11
C LYS A 73 -17.21 -13.95 -8.46
N ARG A 74 -17.04 -12.78 -9.07
CA ARG A 74 -17.59 -12.44 -10.38
C ARG A 74 -16.62 -11.50 -11.08
N VAL A 75 -15.57 -12.06 -11.66
CA VAL A 75 -14.48 -11.28 -12.27
C VAL A 75 -15.03 -10.17 -13.18
N GLN A 76 -14.66 -8.95 -12.84
CA GLN A 76 -14.98 -7.72 -13.57
C GLN A 76 -13.68 -6.98 -13.90
N GLN A 77 -13.78 -5.99 -14.78
CA GLN A 77 -12.62 -5.18 -15.18
C GLN A 77 -12.79 -3.73 -14.74
N ALA A 78 -12.09 -3.36 -13.69
CA ALA A 78 -11.84 -1.98 -13.33
C ALA A 78 -10.69 -1.41 -14.18
N THR A 79 -10.43 -0.13 -14.00
CA THR A 79 -9.37 0.58 -14.72
C THR A 79 -8.54 1.43 -13.77
N PHE A 80 -7.31 1.75 -14.20
CA PHE A 80 -6.47 2.70 -13.49
C PHE A 80 -5.69 3.58 -14.45
N ALA A 81 -5.38 4.79 -13.98
CA ALA A 81 -4.52 5.76 -14.64
C ALA A 81 -3.46 6.22 -13.65
N GLU A 82 -2.21 6.34 -14.09
CA GLU A 82 -1.08 6.60 -13.21
C GLU A 82 -0.18 7.70 -13.77
N PHE A 83 0.22 8.64 -12.91
CA PHE A 83 1.16 9.72 -13.23
C PHE A 83 1.86 10.21 -11.97
N ASP A 84 2.99 10.90 -12.12
CA ASP A 84 3.66 11.58 -11.01
C ASP A 84 3.26 13.06 -10.98
N MET A 85 3.16 13.63 -9.75
CA MET A 85 2.90 15.04 -9.55
C MET A 85 3.65 15.64 -8.37
N HIS A 86 3.89 16.94 -8.48
CA HIS A 86 4.31 17.80 -7.39
C HIS A 86 3.48 19.09 -7.41
N GLY A 87 3.02 19.53 -6.22
CA GLY A 87 2.11 20.67 -6.11
C GLY A 87 0.69 20.31 -6.60
N LYS A 88 -0.03 21.27 -7.14
CA LYS A 88 -1.42 21.10 -7.56
C LYS A 88 -1.54 20.62 -9.01
N ALA A 89 -2.45 19.69 -9.24
CA ALA A 89 -2.80 19.18 -10.57
C ALA A 89 -4.31 19.16 -10.81
N TYR A 90 -4.69 19.32 -12.07
CA TYR A 90 -6.06 19.17 -12.56
C TYR A 90 -6.14 17.90 -13.39
N VAL A 91 -7.11 17.05 -13.06
CA VAL A 91 -7.33 15.77 -13.76
C VAL A 91 -8.70 15.80 -14.40
N ARG A 92 -8.77 15.64 -15.71
CA ARG A 92 -10.02 15.44 -16.45
C ARG A 92 -10.24 13.97 -16.72
N VAL A 93 -11.46 13.54 -16.49
CA VAL A 93 -11.91 12.18 -16.78
C VAL A 93 -13.16 12.29 -17.64
N LYS A 94 -13.10 11.70 -18.84
CA LYS A 94 -14.25 11.53 -19.70
C LYS A 94 -14.67 10.06 -19.72
N SER A 95 -15.94 9.79 -19.49
CA SER A 95 -16.51 8.45 -19.57
C SER A 95 -16.92 8.14 -21.00
N GLU A 96 -16.40 7.07 -21.57
CA GLU A 96 -16.77 6.61 -22.91
C GLU A 96 -18.01 5.70 -22.91
N LYS A 97 -18.52 5.33 -21.73
CA LYS A 97 -19.60 4.35 -21.60
C LYS A 97 -20.99 4.95 -21.49
N CYS A 98 -21.16 6.08 -20.85
CA CYS A 98 -22.48 6.63 -20.55
C CYS A 98 -22.42 8.09 -20.09
N LYS A 99 -23.58 8.74 -20.13
CA LYS A 99 -23.80 10.01 -19.43
C LYS A 99 -23.74 9.79 -17.93
N VAL A 100 -22.88 10.51 -17.28
CA VAL A 100 -22.62 10.39 -15.85
C VAL A 100 -23.70 11.11 -15.05
N LYS A 101 -24.42 10.41 -14.19
CA LYS A 101 -25.44 10.99 -13.30
C LYS A 101 -24.86 11.32 -11.93
N ASN A 102 -24.29 10.32 -11.26
CA ASN A 102 -23.68 10.46 -9.94
C ASN A 102 -22.20 10.14 -10.03
N ILE A 103 -21.41 10.82 -9.20
CA ILE A 103 -19.97 10.62 -9.13
C ILE A 103 -19.60 10.50 -7.67
N ILE A 104 -18.86 9.44 -7.33
CA ILE A 104 -18.33 9.25 -6.00
C ILE A 104 -16.82 9.12 -6.11
N VAL A 105 -16.09 9.92 -5.33
CA VAL A 105 -14.64 9.81 -5.20
C VAL A 105 -14.32 9.21 -3.84
N ARG A 106 -13.54 8.15 -3.83
CA ARG A 106 -13.08 7.47 -2.60
C ARG A 106 -11.55 7.47 -2.50
N PRO A 107 -10.98 7.50 -1.29
CA PRO A 107 -11.66 7.62 0.01
C PRO A 107 -12.37 8.97 0.17
N SER A 108 -13.53 8.98 0.79
CA SER A 108 -14.31 10.20 1.06
C SER A 108 -13.57 11.16 2.01
N SER A 109 -12.67 10.61 2.82
CA SER A 109 -11.77 11.34 3.72
C SER A 109 -10.87 12.35 2.98
N ARG A 110 -10.66 12.19 1.68
CA ARG A 110 -9.87 13.12 0.87
C ARG A 110 -10.62 14.42 0.58
N ASN A 111 -11.94 14.46 0.82
CA ASN A 111 -12.81 15.63 0.60
C ASN A 111 -12.70 16.18 -0.84
N ILE A 112 -12.49 15.30 -1.81
CA ILE A 112 -12.37 15.65 -3.21
C ILE A 112 -13.76 15.71 -3.84
N THR A 113 -14.17 16.88 -4.29
CA THR A 113 -15.43 17.07 -4.99
C THR A 113 -15.17 17.28 -6.47
N PRO A 114 -15.55 16.33 -7.34
CA PRO A 114 -15.39 16.49 -8.78
C PRO A 114 -16.33 17.56 -9.32
N LYS A 115 -15.81 18.38 -10.24
CA LYS A 115 -16.59 19.36 -10.99
C LYS A 115 -17.06 18.75 -12.29
N ARG A 116 -18.37 18.76 -12.54
CA ARG A 116 -18.92 18.37 -13.84
C ARG A 116 -18.60 19.44 -14.87
N ILE A 117 -18.03 19.06 -16.00
CA ILE A 117 -17.75 19.92 -17.16
C ILE A 117 -18.89 19.81 -18.18
N ASP A 118 -19.29 18.57 -18.50
CA ASP A 118 -20.41 18.25 -19.37
C ASP A 118 -21.06 16.90 -18.94
N ASP A 119 -21.91 16.32 -19.82
CA ASP A 119 -22.62 15.08 -19.50
C ASP A 119 -21.71 13.85 -19.34
N GLU A 120 -20.49 13.88 -19.85
CA GLU A 120 -19.55 12.75 -19.89
C GLU A 120 -18.24 13.05 -19.15
N THR A 121 -17.94 14.34 -18.90
CA THR A 121 -16.64 14.81 -18.44
C THR A 121 -16.70 15.43 -17.05
N ILE A 122 -15.76 15.03 -16.20
CA ILE A 122 -15.52 15.66 -14.89
C ILE A 122 -14.09 16.19 -14.79
N GLU A 123 -13.89 17.15 -13.90
CA GLU A 123 -12.58 17.65 -13.52
C GLU A 123 -12.38 17.51 -12.01
N ILE A 124 -11.25 16.94 -11.62
CA ILE A 124 -10.83 16.71 -10.25
C ILE A 124 -9.60 17.58 -9.98
N ILE A 125 -9.54 18.21 -8.82
CA ILE A 125 -8.38 18.98 -8.37
C ILE A 125 -7.67 18.16 -7.29
N LEU A 126 -6.39 17.95 -7.47
CA LEU A 126 -5.50 17.31 -6.52
C LEU A 126 -4.48 18.34 -6.03
N ASP A 127 -4.50 18.65 -4.75
CA ASP A 127 -3.55 19.61 -4.16
C ASP A 127 -2.20 18.95 -3.79
N LYS A 128 -2.16 17.63 -3.77
CA LYS A 128 -1.00 16.79 -3.46
C LYS A 128 -1.17 15.40 -4.09
N PRO A 129 -0.12 14.57 -4.11
CA PRO A 129 -0.23 13.16 -4.50
C PRO A 129 -1.31 12.42 -3.70
N GLU A 130 -2.20 11.72 -4.41
CA GLU A 130 -3.32 10.97 -3.83
C GLU A 130 -3.66 9.74 -4.67
N TYR A 131 -4.11 8.68 -4.00
CA TYR A 131 -4.65 7.48 -4.62
C TYR A 131 -6.15 7.45 -4.39
N ILE A 132 -6.90 7.57 -5.47
CA ILE A 132 -8.35 7.68 -5.41
C ILE A 132 -9.04 6.72 -6.37
N SER A 133 -10.28 6.38 -6.05
CA SER A 133 -11.20 5.65 -6.92
C SER A 133 -12.34 6.58 -7.31
N VAL A 134 -12.70 6.59 -8.59
CA VAL A 134 -13.82 7.36 -9.14
C VAL A 134 -14.88 6.37 -9.59
N GLU A 135 -16.03 6.40 -8.94
CA GLU A 135 -17.19 5.57 -9.23
C GLU A 135 -18.21 6.40 -9.98
N PHE A 136 -18.64 5.90 -11.12
CA PHE A 136 -19.71 6.49 -11.92
C PHE A 136 -21.00 5.72 -11.67
N ASP A 137 -22.05 6.43 -11.25
CA ASP A 137 -23.39 5.87 -10.96
C ASP A 137 -23.38 4.71 -9.93
N GLY A 138 -22.40 4.71 -9.01
CA GLY A 138 -22.26 3.71 -7.94
C GLY A 138 -21.64 2.38 -8.40
N ASP A 139 -21.08 2.32 -9.61
CA ASP A 139 -20.39 1.12 -10.09
C ASP A 139 -18.99 1.03 -9.49
N ARG A 140 -18.80 0.06 -8.59
CA ARG A 140 -17.54 -0.23 -7.88
C ARG A 140 -16.63 -1.21 -8.62
N THR A 141 -17.12 -1.81 -9.70
CA THR A 141 -16.41 -2.88 -10.41
C THR A 141 -15.87 -2.46 -11.76
N HIS A 142 -16.47 -1.44 -12.38
CA HIS A 142 -15.99 -0.84 -13.64
C HIS A 142 -15.51 0.60 -13.43
N ASN A 143 -15.10 0.92 -12.24
CA ASN A 143 -14.63 2.23 -11.82
C ASN A 143 -13.22 2.54 -12.33
N LEU A 144 -12.83 3.80 -12.19
CA LEU A 144 -11.50 4.28 -12.51
C LEU A 144 -10.71 4.56 -11.22
N HIS A 145 -9.53 3.97 -11.09
CA HIS A 145 -8.56 4.36 -10.06
C HIS A 145 -7.57 5.37 -10.64
N ILE A 146 -7.30 6.45 -9.91
CA ILE A 146 -6.32 7.47 -10.29
C ILE A 146 -5.20 7.43 -9.25
N PHE A 147 -4.00 7.11 -9.72
CA PHE A 147 -2.80 7.07 -8.92
C PHE A 147 -1.91 8.25 -9.26
N ALA A 148 -2.13 9.36 -8.57
CA ALA A 148 -1.26 10.52 -8.62
C ALA A 148 -0.11 10.29 -7.61
N ASN A 149 1.03 9.80 -8.09
CA ASN A 149 2.17 9.49 -7.25
C ASN A 149 2.94 10.77 -6.87
N PRO A 150 3.68 10.77 -5.75
CA PRO A 150 4.75 11.75 -5.56
C PRO A 150 5.78 11.62 -6.69
N MET A 151 6.48 12.72 -7.01
CA MET A 151 7.57 12.65 -7.99
C MET A 151 8.58 11.57 -7.60
N LEU A 152 9.06 10.83 -8.58
CA LEU A 152 10.12 9.86 -8.36
C LEU A 152 11.45 10.61 -8.21
N ASP A 153 12.03 10.55 -7.01
CA ASP A 153 13.26 11.30 -6.67
C ASP A 153 14.51 10.72 -7.35
N GLU A 154 14.46 9.45 -7.73
CA GLU A 154 15.60 8.71 -8.23
C GLU A 154 15.30 8.13 -9.61
N HIS A 155 16.23 8.37 -10.53
CA HIS A 155 16.17 7.87 -11.89
C HIS A 155 17.45 7.09 -12.22
N HIS A 156 17.28 5.89 -12.74
CA HIS A 156 18.38 5.06 -13.20
C HIS A 156 18.40 4.95 -14.72
N THR A 157 19.57 4.67 -15.26
CA THR A 157 19.80 4.44 -16.68
C THR A 157 20.47 3.08 -16.92
N PRO A 158 20.26 2.46 -18.09
CA PRO A 158 20.85 1.16 -18.37
C PRO A 158 22.38 1.18 -18.51
N ASP A 159 22.97 2.37 -18.65
CA ASP A 159 24.42 2.57 -18.88
C ASP A 159 25.21 2.76 -17.58
N GLU A 160 24.56 2.64 -16.43
CA GLU A 160 25.26 2.73 -15.15
C GLU A 160 26.26 1.59 -14.94
N PRO A 161 27.34 1.82 -14.21
CA PRO A 161 28.34 0.77 -13.96
C PRO A 161 27.71 -0.48 -13.32
N ARG A 162 28.01 -1.66 -13.85
CA ARG A 162 27.49 -2.97 -13.40
C ARG A 162 25.96 -3.10 -13.49
N ALA A 163 25.30 -2.26 -14.30
CA ALA A 163 23.90 -2.41 -14.59
C ALA A 163 23.66 -3.60 -15.53
N ILE A 164 22.59 -4.35 -15.23
CA ILE A 164 22.02 -5.32 -16.15
C ILE A 164 20.81 -4.66 -16.82
N ASN A 165 20.97 -4.34 -18.10
CA ASN A 165 19.90 -3.78 -18.90
C ASN A 165 19.02 -4.90 -19.46
N TRP A 166 17.87 -5.14 -18.85
CA TRP A 166 16.92 -6.18 -19.31
C TRP A 166 16.20 -5.84 -20.62
N THR A 167 16.38 -4.63 -21.14
CA THR A 167 15.89 -4.27 -22.48
C THR A 167 16.82 -4.75 -23.60
N ALA A 168 18.07 -5.13 -23.29
CA ALA A 168 19.03 -5.62 -24.27
C ALA A 168 18.74 -7.09 -24.65
N PRO A 169 18.86 -7.48 -25.92
CA PRO A 169 18.54 -8.83 -26.39
C PRO A 169 19.29 -9.97 -25.68
N ASN A 170 20.47 -9.71 -25.12
CA ASN A 170 21.34 -10.70 -24.48
C ASN A 170 21.34 -10.63 -22.94
N ALA A 171 20.48 -9.81 -22.34
CA ALA A 171 20.45 -9.66 -20.88
C ALA A 171 19.93 -10.91 -20.16
N GLN A 172 19.31 -11.85 -20.88
CA GLN A 172 18.74 -13.08 -20.34
C GLN A 172 19.79 -14.12 -19.90
N ASP A 173 21.02 -14.00 -20.41
CA ASP A 173 22.12 -14.91 -20.10
C ASP A 173 23.01 -14.43 -18.94
N VAL A 174 22.72 -13.24 -18.40
CA VAL A 174 23.58 -12.64 -17.39
C VAL A 174 23.20 -13.14 -16.01
N PHE A 175 24.14 -13.77 -15.35
CA PHE A 175 24.04 -14.17 -13.97
C PHE A 175 23.99 -12.89 -13.09
N VAL A 176 22.86 -12.61 -12.44
CA VAL A 176 22.61 -11.37 -11.69
C VAL A 176 23.47 -11.20 -10.45
N LYS A 177 24.32 -12.18 -10.12
CA LYS A 177 25.03 -12.29 -8.85
C LYS A 177 25.86 -11.05 -8.44
N ASP A 178 26.41 -10.34 -9.41
CA ASP A 178 27.29 -9.19 -9.15
C ASP A 178 26.68 -7.85 -9.64
N ALA A 179 25.39 -7.84 -9.97
CA ALA A 179 24.70 -6.63 -10.37
C ALA A 179 24.47 -5.71 -9.18
N ASN A 180 24.66 -4.42 -9.37
CA ASN A 180 24.21 -3.38 -8.44
C ASN A 180 22.93 -2.69 -8.93
N LEU A 181 22.58 -2.87 -10.21
CA LEU A 181 21.37 -2.38 -10.82
C LEU A 181 20.82 -3.41 -11.82
N ILE A 182 19.54 -3.73 -11.70
CA ILE A 182 18.77 -4.47 -12.70
C ILE A 182 17.76 -3.46 -13.27
N TYR A 183 17.95 -3.08 -14.54
CA TYR A 183 17.16 -2.06 -15.19
C TYR A 183 16.14 -2.68 -16.15
N PHE A 184 14.86 -2.42 -15.92
CA PHE A 184 13.78 -2.72 -16.87
C PHE A 184 13.32 -1.42 -17.51
N GLY A 185 13.63 -1.23 -18.79
CA GLY A 185 13.18 -0.08 -19.58
C GLY A 185 11.70 -0.18 -19.96
N PRO A 186 11.12 0.85 -20.60
CA PRO A 186 9.76 0.77 -21.12
C PRO A 186 9.57 -0.43 -22.07
N GLY A 187 8.46 -1.14 -21.96
CA GLY A 187 8.12 -2.32 -22.75
C GLY A 187 7.75 -3.54 -21.93
N ILE A 188 7.35 -4.63 -22.62
CA ILE A 188 6.95 -5.88 -21.99
C ILE A 188 8.16 -6.81 -21.91
N HIS A 189 8.57 -7.13 -20.69
CA HIS A 189 9.69 -8.02 -20.38
C HIS A 189 9.16 -9.35 -19.87
N LYS A 190 9.42 -10.41 -20.62
CA LYS A 190 9.18 -11.77 -20.22
C LYS A 190 10.51 -12.52 -20.24
N PRO A 191 11.18 -12.68 -19.10
CA PRO A 191 12.41 -13.46 -19.02
C PRO A 191 12.15 -14.86 -19.55
N LYS A 192 12.94 -15.28 -20.55
CA LYS A 192 12.90 -16.64 -21.07
C LYS A 192 13.86 -17.51 -20.26
N ASP A 193 13.52 -18.77 -20.15
CA ASP A 193 14.40 -19.81 -19.59
C ASP A 193 14.78 -19.64 -18.10
N LEU A 194 14.11 -18.73 -17.37
CA LEU A 194 14.26 -18.69 -15.92
C LEU A 194 13.35 -19.74 -15.27
N PRO A 195 13.88 -20.61 -14.40
CA PRO A 195 13.05 -21.53 -13.64
C PRO A 195 11.97 -20.77 -12.87
N SER A 196 10.70 -21.14 -13.05
CA SER A 196 9.56 -20.53 -12.35
C SER A 196 9.44 -19.01 -12.49
N GLU A 197 10.00 -18.41 -13.55
CA GLU A 197 10.01 -16.94 -13.78
C GLU A 197 10.68 -16.14 -12.63
N GLU A 198 11.60 -16.77 -11.91
CA GLU A 198 12.28 -16.15 -10.75
C GLU A 198 13.46 -15.31 -11.16
N ILE A 199 13.51 -14.08 -10.62
CA ILE A 199 14.69 -13.23 -10.66
C ILE A 199 15.21 -13.07 -9.24
N LYS A 200 16.36 -13.68 -8.96
CA LYS A 200 17.01 -13.58 -7.66
C LYS A 200 17.83 -12.31 -7.57
N ILE A 201 17.51 -11.48 -6.58
CA ILE A 201 18.12 -10.18 -6.39
C ILE A 201 19.26 -10.30 -5.39
N PRO A 202 20.49 -9.94 -5.76
CA PRO A 202 21.64 -10.01 -4.84
C PRO A 202 21.61 -8.85 -3.84
N SER A 203 22.45 -8.96 -2.80
CA SER A 203 22.69 -7.86 -1.86
C SER A 203 23.26 -6.63 -2.56
N ASN A 204 22.96 -5.44 -2.02
CA ASN A 204 23.39 -4.13 -2.52
C ASN A 204 22.95 -3.85 -3.97
N CYS A 205 21.79 -4.36 -4.36
CA CYS A 205 21.26 -4.23 -5.70
C CYS A 205 19.95 -3.42 -5.72
N THR A 206 19.83 -2.55 -6.70
CA THR A 206 18.58 -1.86 -7.03
C THR A 206 17.94 -2.54 -8.26
N VAL A 207 16.66 -2.86 -8.17
CA VAL A 207 15.82 -3.21 -9.32
C VAL A 207 15.01 -1.99 -9.67
N TYR A 208 15.22 -1.45 -10.86
CA TYR A 208 14.52 -0.28 -11.34
C TYR A 208 13.57 -0.63 -12.48
N LEU A 209 12.28 -0.45 -12.22
CA LEU A 209 11.24 -0.59 -13.23
C LEU A 209 10.91 0.80 -13.77
N ALA A 210 11.43 1.13 -14.94
CA ALA A 210 11.16 2.43 -15.55
C ALA A 210 9.67 2.65 -15.81
N PRO A 211 9.20 3.90 -15.85
CA PRO A 211 7.83 4.19 -16.28
C PRO A 211 7.55 3.56 -17.65
N GLY A 212 6.43 2.82 -17.78
CA GLY A 212 6.09 2.07 -18.99
C GLY A 212 6.73 0.67 -19.11
N ALA A 213 7.48 0.21 -18.11
CA ALA A 213 7.95 -1.17 -18.04
C ALA A 213 6.84 -2.10 -17.53
N VAL A 214 6.70 -3.27 -18.14
CA VAL A 214 5.84 -4.37 -17.66
C VAL A 214 6.69 -5.62 -17.55
N VAL A 215 6.83 -6.18 -16.35
CA VAL A 215 7.70 -7.33 -16.07
C VAL A 215 6.86 -8.54 -15.69
N LYS A 216 6.99 -9.63 -16.46
CA LYS A 216 6.32 -10.91 -16.21
C LYS A 216 7.27 -11.87 -15.50
N ALA A 217 7.57 -11.56 -14.25
CA ALA A 217 8.45 -12.36 -13.40
C ALA A 217 8.11 -12.13 -11.93
N ARG A 218 8.69 -12.92 -11.04
CA ARG A 218 8.69 -12.67 -9.60
C ARG A 218 10.09 -12.33 -9.11
N PHE A 219 10.17 -11.46 -8.12
CA PHE A 219 11.44 -11.05 -7.53
C PHE A 219 11.69 -11.79 -6.22
N ILE A 220 12.86 -12.41 -6.10
CA ILE A 220 13.27 -13.18 -4.92
C ILE A 220 14.42 -12.43 -4.24
N VAL A 221 14.15 -11.92 -3.05
CA VAL A 221 15.13 -11.32 -2.14
C VAL A 221 15.33 -12.34 -1.01
N ASP A 222 16.27 -13.27 -1.19
CA ASP A 222 16.54 -14.33 -0.20
C ASP A 222 17.96 -14.20 0.35
N ARG A 223 18.09 -14.09 1.66
CA ARG A 223 19.37 -13.91 2.37
C ARG A 223 20.21 -12.77 1.78
N ALA A 224 19.53 -11.67 1.48
CA ALA A 224 20.12 -10.50 0.87
C ALA A 224 19.95 -9.26 1.76
N GLU A 225 20.87 -8.32 1.62
CA GLU A 225 20.86 -7.05 2.38
C GLU A 225 20.94 -5.86 1.44
N ASN A 226 20.35 -4.73 1.86
CA ASN A 226 20.39 -3.46 1.12
C ASN A 226 19.84 -3.59 -0.30
N VAL A 227 18.63 -4.17 -0.43
CA VAL A 227 17.96 -4.34 -1.72
C VAL A 227 16.87 -3.29 -1.89
N ARG A 228 16.78 -2.75 -3.10
CA ARG A 228 15.77 -1.76 -3.46
C ARG A 228 15.05 -2.20 -4.74
N ILE A 229 13.73 -2.21 -4.72
CA ILE A 229 12.88 -2.47 -5.89
C ILE A 229 12.02 -1.23 -6.07
N ILE A 230 12.34 -0.41 -7.06
CA ILE A 230 11.76 0.93 -7.18
C ILE A 230 11.33 1.26 -8.62
N GLY A 231 10.47 2.25 -8.77
CA GLY A 231 10.08 2.77 -10.08
C GLY A 231 8.59 2.98 -10.27
N ARG A 232 8.16 2.97 -11.55
CA ARG A 232 6.76 3.15 -11.96
C ARG A 232 6.29 2.05 -12.93
N GLY A 233 7.05 0.97 -12.99
CA GLY A 233 6.66 -0.17 -13.83
C GLY A 233 5.65 -1.08 -13.14
N ILE A 234 5.18 -2.03 -13.92
CA ILE A 234 4.17 -3.01 -13.56
C ILE A 234 4.82 -4.38 -13.44
N LEU A 235 4.56 -5.08 -12.34
CA LEU A 235 4.83 -6.49 -12.17
C LEU A 235 3.52 -7.24 -12.48
N ASP A 236 3.50 -8.02 -13.58
CA ASP A 236 2.28 -8.54 -14.16
C ASP A 236 2.16 -10.06 -14.03
N HIS A 237 1.06 -10.51 -13.40
CA HIS A 237 0.69 -11.92 -13.21
C HIS A 237 1.82 -12.81 -12.63
N PRO A 238 2.61 -12.35 -11.67
CA PRO A 238 3.63 -13.19 -11.07
C PRO A 238 2.99 -14.35 -10.28
N LEU A 239 3.71 -15.46 -10.10
CA LEU A 239 3.25 -16.53 -9.20
C LEU A 239 3.08 -16.01 -7.76
N ARG A 240 4.06 -15.25 -7.28
CA ARG A 240 4.05 -14.33 -6.15
C ARG A 240 4.80 -13.08 -6.61
N GLY A 241 4.42 -11.92 -6.14
CA GLY A 241 5.04 -10.69 -6.61
C GLY A 241 6.49 -10.57 -6.16
N ILE A 242 6.70 -10.30 -4.89
CA ILE A 242 8.00 -10.07 -4.28
C ILE A 242 8.11 -10.93 -3.02
N GLU A 243 9.16 -11.73 -2.95
CA GLU A 243 9.47 -12.61 -1.82
C GLU A 243 10.69 -12.06 -1.07
N ILE A 244 10.52 -11.68 0.20
CA ILE A 244 11.58 -11.11 1.05
C ILE A 244 11.83 -12.06 2.20
N THR A 245 12.87 -12.90 2.09
CA THR A 245 13.09 -14.02 3.01
C THR A 245 14.48 -13.99 3.61
N TYR A 246 14.57 -14.10 4.95
CA TYR A 246 15.84 -14.06 5.69
C TYR A 246 16.73 -12.87 5.32
N SER A 247 16.12 -11.74 5.02
CA SER A 247 16.75 -10.58 4.41
C SER A 247 16.63 -9.33 5.30
N LYS A 248 17.48 -8.34 5.03
CA LYS A 248 17.54 -7.13 5.83
C LYS A 248 17.69 -5.88 4.98
N ASN A 249 17.07 -4.77 5.43
CA ASN A 249 17.11 -3.47 4.78
C ASN A 249 16.64 -3.56 3.33
N VAL A 250 15.33 -3.85 3.16
CA VAL A 250 14.69 -4.00 1.85
C VAL A 250 13.65 -2.91 1.66
N LEU A 251 13.78 -2.18 0.56
CA LEU A 251 12.83 -1.14 0.13
C LEU A 251 12.09 -1.59 -1.13
N VAL A 252 10.76 -1.54 -1.10
CA VAL A 252 9.92 -1.63 -2.31
C VAL A 252 9.12 -0.33 -2.42
N ASP A 253 9.26 0.40 -3.53
CA ASP A 253 8.67 1.72 -3.69
C ASP A 253 8.10 1.99 -5.09
N GLY A 254 6.85 2.36 -5.15
CA GLY A 254 6.22 3.03 -6.28
C GLY A 254 5.72 2.13 -7.41
N ILE A 255 5.95 0.83 -7.38
CA ILE A 255 5.54 -0.10 -8.42
C ILE A 255 4.06 -0.49 -8.34
N THR A 256 3.53 -0.98 -9.46
CA THR A 256 2.18 -1.57 -9.52
C THR A 256 2.28 -3.08 -9.73
N VAL A 257 1.51 -3.87 -8.97
CA VAL A 257 1.45 -5.35 -9.12
C VAL A 257 0.06 -5.73 -9.58
N LEU A 258 -0.03 -6.44 -10.69
CA LEU A 258 -1.29 -6.88 -11.27
C LEU A 258 -1.46 -8.40 -11.16
N ASN A 259 -2.59 -8.78 -10.59
CA ASN A 259 -3.14 -10.14 -10.57
C ASN A 259 -2.13 -11.24 -10.22
N PRO A 260 -1.37 -11.12 -9.13
CA PRO A 260 -0.48 -12.18 -8.69
C PRO A 260 -1.29 -13.44 -8.39
N ALA A 261 -0.70 -14.63 -8.66
CA ALA A 261 -1.39 -15.89 -8.42
C ALA A 261 -1.45 -16.29 -6.95
N HIS A 262 -0.72 -15.57 -6.09
CA HIS A 262 -0.67 -15.70 -4.64
C HIS A 262 -0.36 -14.32 -4.06
N TYR A 263 0.37 -14.17 -2.99
CA TYR A 263 0.67 -12.88 -2.35
C TYR A 263 1.32 -11.84 -3.27
N THR A 264 0.95 -10.59 -3.11
CA THR A 264 1.62 -9.47 -3.80
C THR A 264 3.04 -9.30 -3.29
N VAL A 265 3.22 -9.21 -1.97
CA VAL A 265 4.51 -9.21 -1.28
C VAL A 265 4.40 -10.12 -0.07
N TYR A 266 5.41 -10.95 0.18
CA TYR A 266 5.50 -11.56 1.48
C TYR A 266 6.90 -11.45 2.09
N GLY A 267 6.93 -11.34 3.42
CA GLY A 267 8.12 -11.38 4.23
C GLY A 267 8.19 -12.65 5.05
N GLY A 268 9.38 -13.25 5.16
CA GLY A 268 9.63 -14.40 6.03
C GLY A 268 10.94 -14.25 6.79
N GLN A 269 10.90 -14.18 8.13
CA GLN A 269 12.07 -13.99 9.01
C GLN A 269 13.01 -12.88 8.50
N SER A 270 12.46 -11.75 8.15
CA SER A 270 13.20 -10.61 7.59
C SER A 270 13.00 -9.36 8.44
N GLU A 271 13.91 -8.40 8.33
CA GLU A 271 13.90 -7.20 9.16
C GLU A 271 14.26 -5.94 8.37
N ASP A 272 13.84 -4.78 8.90
CA ASP A 272 14.08 -3.48 8.28
C ASP A 272 13.47 -3.41 6.85
N ILE A 273 12.18 -3.75 6.74
CA ILE A 273 11.44 -3.76 5.47
C ILE A 273 10.63 -2.48 5.34
N THR A 274 10.73 -1.82 4.20
CA THR A 274 9.86 -0.68 3.84
C THR A 274 9.10 -0.97 2.55
N LEU A 275 7.77 -0.96 2.64
CA LEU A 275 6.85 -1.09 1.52
C LEU A 275 6.09 0.22 1.38
N ARG A 276 6.33 0.99 0.31
CA ARG A 276 5.65 2.28 0.16
C ARG A 276 5.18 2.54 -1.27
N HIS A 277 4.07 3.26 -1.40
CA HIS A 277 3.48 3.66 -2.66
C HIS A 277 3.24 2.51 -3.65
N ILE A 278 3.08 1.28 -3.14
CA ILE A 278 2.76 0.11 -3.95
C ILE A 278 1.26 0.12 -4.24
N LYS A 279 0.90 -0.14 -5.49
CA LYS A 279 -0.47 -0.37 -5.90
C LYS A 279 -0.64 -1.81 -6.30
N THR A 280 -1.69 -2.48 -5.81
CA THR A 280 -1.96 -3.85 -6.24
C THR A 280 -3.44 -4.08 -6.53
N PHE A 281 -3.67 -4.89 -7.55
CA PHE A 281 -4.96 -5.46 -7.88
C PHE A 281 -4.81 -6.97 -7.98
N SER A 282 -5.56 -7.71 -7.19
CA SER A 282 -5.55 -9.15 -7.27
C SER A 282 -6.96 -9.72 -7.40
N CYS A 283 -7.09 -10.76 -8.22
CA CYS A 283 -8.35 -11.39 -8.55
C CYS A 283 -8.20 -12.92 -8.66
N ARG A 284 -7.49 -13.54 -7.68
CA ARG A 284 -7.25 -14.97 -7.60
C ARG A 284 -7.42 -15.48 -6.17
N PRO A 285 -7.74 -16.76 -5.96
CA PRO A 285 -7.76 -17.33 -4.61
C PRO A 285 -6.39 -17.17 -3.92
N TRP A 286 -6.38 -16.85 -2.63
CA TRP A 286 -5.18 -16.65 -1.79
C TRP A 286 -4.22 -15.57 -2.32
N SER A 287 -4.75 -14.60 -3.04
CA SER A 287 -3.98 -13.50 -3.59
C SER A 287 -4.11 -12.27 -2.68
N ASP A 288 -3.43 -12.37 -1.54
CA ASP A 288 -3.36 -11.34 -0.51
C ASP A 288 -2.48 -10.16 -0.98
N GLY A 289 -2.57 -9.06 -0.28
CA GLY A 289 -1.66 -7.94 -0.45
C GLY A 289 -0.29 -8.22 0.17
N PHE A 290 -0.13 -7.91 1.44
CA PHE A 290 1.14 -8.05 2.15
C PHE A 290 1.03 -9.03 3.31
N ASP A 291 1.74 -10.15 3.21
CA ASP A 291 1.82 -11.17 4.25
C ASP A 291 3.19 -11.14 4.93
N LEU A 292 3.22 -10.89 6.22
CA LEU A 292 4.46 -10.81 7.00
C LEU A 292 4.51 -11.92 8.04
N MET A 293 5.52 -12.79 7.93
CA MET A 293 5.72 -13.96 8.78
C MET A 293 7.03 -13.82 9.55
N CYS A 294 6.97 -13.69 10.87
CA CYS A 294 8.16 -13.54 11.70
C CYS A 294 9.06 -12.37 11.28
N CYS A 295 8.46 -11.26 10.86
CA CYS A 295 9.18 -10.07 10.41
C CYS A 295 9.27 -9.01 11.49
N ARG A 296 10.32 -8.17 11.45
CA ARG A 296 10.57 -7.14 12.44
C ARG A 296 10.93 -5.80 11.80
N ARG A 297 10.53 -4.70 12.46
CA ARG A 297 10.79 -3.33 12.02
C ARG A 297 10.34 -3.13 10.56
N VAL A 298 9.03 -3.32 10.37
CA VAL A 298 8.39 -3.19 9.07
C VAL A 298 7.60 -1.91 9.00
N ARG A 299 7.76 -1.15 7.92
CA ARG A 299 6.98 0.04 7.60
C ARG A 299 6.22 -0.15 6.30
N ILE A 300 4.90 0.01 6.33
CA ILE A 300 4.01 -0.01 5.18
C ILE A 300 3.36 1.37 5.08
N GLU A 301 3.57 2.08 3.97
CA GLU A 301 3.19 3.47 3.88
C GLU A 301 2.61 3.85 2.51
N GLY A 302 1.45 4.51 2.51
CA GLY A 302 0.85 5.13 1.32
C GLY A 302 0.54 4.13 0.20
N CYS A 303 0.22 2.87 0.52
CA CYS A 303 -0.10 1.83 -0.45
C CYS A 303 -1.60 1.80 -0.77
N PHE A 304 -1.93 1.37 -1.99
CA PHE A 304 -3.28 1.07 -2.41
C PHE A 304 -3.43 -0.43 -2.67
N LEU A 305 -4.28 -1.09 -1.89
CA LEU A 305 -4.43 -2.54 -1.91
C LEU A 305 -5.88 -2.91 -2.23
N ARG A 306 -6.15 -3.31 -3.47
CA ARG A 306 -7.42 -3.94 -3.85
C ARG A 306 -7.18 -5.41 -4.12
N THR A 307 -7.54 -6.24 -3.16
CA THR A 307 -7.15 -7.65 -3.13
C THR A 307 -8.35 -8.58 -3.09
N SER A 308 -8.18 -9.77 -3.61
CA SER A 308 -9.20 -10.82 -3.52
C SER A 308 -9.17 -11.56 -2.18
N ASP A 309 -8.06 -11.47 -1.46
CA ASP A 309 -7.90 -12.03 -0.12
C ASP A 309 -7.44 -10.91 0.84
N ASP A 310 -6.79 -11.19 1.97
CA ASP A 310 -6.43 -10.18 2.96
C ASP A 310 -5.55 -9.08 2.37
N CYS A 311 -5.83 -7.80 2.68
CA CYS A 311 -4.95 -6.73 2.22
C CYS A 311 -3.62 -6.72 2.98
N ILE A 312 -3.66 -6.87 4.29
CA ILE A 312 -2.47 -6.96 5.15
C ILE A 312 -2.69 -8.09 6.16
N ALA A 313 -1.78 -9.05 6.18
CA ALA A 313 -1.79 -10.16 7.11
C ALA A 313 -0.47 -10.24 7.89
N LEU A 314 -0.57 -10.32 9.21
CA LEU A 314 0.57 -10.41 10.11
C LEU A 314 0.52 -11.74 10.85
N TYR A 315 1.55 -12.55 10.67
CA TYR A 315 1.65 -13.89 11.22
C TYR A 315 2.93 -14.08 12.02
N ASN A 316 2.93 -15.00 12.97
CA ASN A 316 4.12 -15.59 13.54
C ASN A 316 4.59 -16.77 12.70
N HIS A 317 5.00 -17.90 13.31
CA HIS A 317 5.46 -19.06 12.57
C HIS A 317 4.48 -19.48 11.47
N ARG A 318 5.00 -19.60 10.26
CA ARG A 318 4.29 -20.20 9.13
C ARG A 318 5.30 -20.85 8.21
N TRP A 319 4.97 -22.04 7.70
CA TRP A 319 5.83 -22.86 6.86
C TRP A 319 7.16 -23.20 7.56
N TRP A 320 8.26 -22.62 7.12
CA TRP A 320 9.61 -22.79 7.68
C TRP A 320 10.17 -21.51 8.32
N TYR A 321 9.34 -20.49 8.49
CA TYR A 321 9.71 -19.25 9.20
C TYR A 321 9.31 -19.37 10.67
N TRP A 322 10.24 -19.01 11.56
CA TRP A 322 10.11 -19.17 13.00
C TRP A 322 10.31 -17.85 13.71
N GLY A 323 9.60 -17.65 14.78
CA GLY A 323 9.71 -16.48 15.65
C GLY A 323 8.48 -15.58 15.62
N GLY A 324 8.54 -14.49 16.38
CA GLY A 324 7.47 -13.52 16.48
C GLY A 324 7.55 -12.44 15.40
N THR A 325 6.44 -11.77 15.17
CA THR A 325 6.33 -10.57 14.35
C THR A 325 6.24 -9.36 15.28
N GLU A 326 7.11 -8.36 15.09
CA GLU A 326 7.13 -7.19 15.97
C GLU A 326 7.57 -5.90 15.26
N ASP A 327 7.22 -4.76 15.86
CA ASP A 327 7.59 -3.43 15.35
C ASP A 327 7.06 -3.20 13.92
N VAL A 328 5.75 -3.35 13.72
CA VAL A 328 5.10 -3.13 12.43
C VAL A 328 4.32 -1.82 12.46
N GLU A 329 4.61 -0.93 11.53
CA GLU A 329 3.87 0.31 11.31
C GLU A 329 3.18 0.28 9.94
N VAL A 330 1.87 0.55 9.92
CA VAL A 330 1.06 0.71 8.72
C VAL A 330 0.41 2.08 8.73
N THR A 331 0.67 2.89 7.72
CA THR A 331 0.14 4.26 7.69
C THR A 331 -0.23 4.74 6.30
N ARG A 332 -1.25 5.59 6.21
CA ARG A 332 -1.72 6.22 4.98
C ARG A 332 -2.06 5.24 3.84
N CYS A 333 -2.46 4.02 4.18
CA CYS A 333 -2.85 3.02 3.22
C CYS A 333 -4.35 3.07 2.91
N THR A 334 -4.70 2.74 1.68
CA THR A 334 -6.08 2.52 1.25
C THR A 334 -6.28 1.04 0.97
N MET A 335 -7.22 0.42 1.67
CA MET A 335 -7.49 -1.02 1.62
C MET A 335 -8.89 -1.31 1.07
N TRP A 336 -8.97 -2.23 0.14
CA TRP A 336 -10.21 -2.66 -0.49
C TRP A 336 -10.17 -4.18 -0.75
N PRO A 337 -10.41 -5.03 0.25
CA PRO A 337 -10.54 -6.46 0.02
C PRO A 337 -11.87 -6.78 -0.67
N ASP A 338 -11.84 -7.46 -1.80
CA ASP A 338 -13.06 -7.88 -2.49
C ASP A 338 -13.73 -9.09 -1.80
N VAL A 339 -13.00 -9.90 -1.03
CA VAL A 339 -13.51 -11.13 -0.41
C VAL A 339 -13.14 -11.28 1.07
N ALA A 340 -11.89 -11.02 1.46
CA ALA A 340 -11.40 -11.29 2.82
C ALA A 340 -11.22 -10.01 3.66
N HIS A 341 -10.12 -9.86 4.42
CA HIS A 341 -10.02 -8.82 5.44
C HIS A 341 -9.13 -7.64 4.99
N PRO A 342 -9.48 -6.41 5.36
CA PRO A 342 -8.53 -5.30 5.26
C PRO A 342 -7.26 -5.56 6.07
N VAL A 343 -7.43 -6.05 7.30
CA VAL A 343 -6.33 -6.44 8.18
C VAL A 343 -6.67 -7.72 8.93
N ASN A 344 -5.76 -8.69 8.86
CA ASN A 344 -5.84 -9.95 9.57
C ASN A 344 -4.58 -10.17 10.43
N ILE A 345 -4.73 -10.30 11.75
CA ILE A 345 -3.61 -10.43 12.68
C ILE A 345 -3.67 -11.79 13.39
N GLY A 346 -2.59 -12.57 13.28
CA GLY A 346 -2.48 -13.89 13.89
C GLY A 346 -2.66 -15.01 12.90
N SER A 347 -3.61 -15.91 13.12
CA SER A 347 -3.95 -17.09 12.32
C SER A 347 -2.91 -18.21 12.30
N HIS A 348 -1.63 -17.92 12.26
CA HIS A 348 -0.55 -18.91 12.19
C HIS A 348 0.45 -18.73 13.34
N GLY A 349 0.92 -19.84 13.91
CA GLY A 349 1.88 -19.90 14.98
C GLY A 349 2.54 -21.27 15.09
N ASP A 350 3.41 -21.47 16.09
CA ASP A 350 4.06 -22.73 16.36
C ASP A 350 3.24 -23.59 17.36
N ASP A 351 2.46 -24.52 16.85
CA ASP A 351 1.65 -25.44 17.67
C ASP A 351 2.47 -26.37 18.57
N ARG A 352 3.78 -26.50 18.33
CA ARG A 352 4.71 -27.35 19.08
C ARG A 352 5.55 -26.59 20.10
N SER A 353 5.58 -25.24 20.03
CA SER A 353 6.30 -24.41 20.99
C SER A 353 5.79 -24.66 22.42
N GLU A 354 6.67 -24.64 23.40
CA GLU A 354 6.29 -24.73 24.83
C GLU A 354 5.69 -23.40 25.31
N THR A 355 6.23 -22.28 24.88
CA THR A 355 5.87 -20.92 25.33
C THR A 355 5.02 -20.14 24.34
N GLY A 356 4.99 -20.57 23.10
CA GLY A 356 4.39 -19.85 21.99
C GLY A 356 5.27 -18.72 21.46
N GLU A 357 4.82 -18.08 20.39
CA GLU A 357 5.46 -16.93 19.75
C GLU A 357 4.60 -15.68 19.96
N THR A 358 5.23 -14.50 19.96
CA THR A 358 4.54 -13.25 20.22
C THR A 358 4.50 -12.37 18.99
N LEU A 359 3.29 -11.89 18.66
CA LEU A 359 3.05 -10.79 17.74
C LEU A 359 2.77 -9.54 18.57
N GLN A 360 3.61 -8.50 18.43
CA GLN A 360 3.53 -7.33 19.29
C GLN A 360 4.05 -6.04 18.65
N ASN A 361 3.75 -4.92 19.31
CA ASN A 361 4.14 -3.57 18.91
C ASN A 361 3.73 -3.28 17.47
N VAL A 362 2.40 -3.40 17.19
CA VAL A 362 1.83 -3.11 15.89
C VAL A 362 1.05 -1.80 15.95
N ARG A 363 1.32 -0.91 15.03
CA ARG A 363 0.68 0.41 14.89
C ARG A 363 0.09 0.54 13.50
N ILE A 364 -1.23 0.62 13.41
CA ILE A 364 -1.97 0.81 12.16
C ILE A 364 -2.75 2.10 12.29
N HIS A 365 -2.38 3.11 11.52
CA HIS A 365 -2.96 4.43 11.70
C HIS A 365 -3.11 5.23 10.42
N ASP A 366 -4.02 6.20 10.44
CA ASP A 366 -4.31 7.08 9.30
C ASP A 366 -4.58 6.29 8.00
N CYS A 367 -5.43 5.26 8.08
CA CYS A 367 -5.76 4.40 6.95
C CYS A 367 -7.23 4.47 6.57
N ASP A 368 -7.52 4.21 5.29
CA ASP A 368 -8.86 4.15 4.75
C ASP A 368 -9.20 2.72 4.31
N ILE A 369 -10.37 2.24 4.71
CA ILE A 369 -10.95 0.98 4.25
C ILE A 369 -12.17 1.33 3.40
N ILE A 370 -12.06 1.17 2.09
CA ILE A 370 -13.13 1.57 1.17
C ILE A 370 -14.31 0.61 1.25
N TYR A 371 -14.03 -0.67 1.42
CA TYR A 371 -15.05 -1.70 1.47
C TYR A 371 -14.57 -2.92 2.24
N SER A 372 -15.50 -3.60 2.92
CA SER A 372 -15.24 -4.88 3.59
C SER A 372 -16.49 -5.74 3.55
N ARG A 373 -16.33 -7.00 3.12
CA ARG A 373 -17.38 -8.01 3.04
C ARG A 373 -16.84 -9.33 3.53
N THR A 374 -16.71 -9.44 4.85
CA THR A 374 -16.13 -10.62 5.52
C THR A 374 -16.75 -10.78 6.91
N ASP A 375 -16.20 -11.64 7.75
CA ASP A 375 -16.71 -11.80 9.12
C ASP A 375 -16.38 -10.59 10.02
N ALA A 376 -15.22 -9.96 9.85
CA ALA A 376 -14.84 -8.75 10.57
C ALA A 376 -13.87 -7.88 9.76
N ALA A 377 -14.03 -6.55 9.80
CA ALA A 377 -13.14 -5.61 9.11
C ALA A 377 -11.75 -5.55 9.76
N LEU A 378 -11.68 -5.52 11.09
CA LEU A 378 -10.43 -5.57 11.85
C LEU A 378 -10.39 -6.88 12.62
N LYS A 379 -9.56 -7.82 12.13
CA LYS A 379 -9.59 -9.22 12.55
C LYS A 379 -8.36 -9.63 13.34
N PHE A 380 -8.61 -10.31 14.45
CA PHE A 380 -7.61 -11.02 15.25
C PHE A 380 -8.00 -12.49 15.33
N SER A 381 -7.09 -13.37 14.97
CA SER A 381 -7.26 -14.82 15.06
C SER A 381 -6.05 -15.42 15.76
N CYS A 382 -6.13 -15.59 17.07
CA CYS A 382 -5.04 -16.10 17.89
C CYS A 382 -5.12 -17.60 18.01
N GLY A 383 -4.32 -18.32 17.24
CA GLY A 383 -4.23 -19.80 17.27
C GLY A 383 -2.79 -20.24 17.47
N ASP A 384 -2.57 -21.58 17.52
CA ASP A 384 -1.26 -22.23 17.55
C ASP A 384 -0.29 -21.63 18.59
N LYS A 385 -0.76 -21.49 19.83
CA LYS A 385 -0.01 -20.95 20.97
C LYS A 385 0.53 -19.53 20.81
N ASN A 386 0.02 -18.77 19.84
CA ASN A 386 0.39 -17.36 19.70
C ASN A 386 0.00 -16.54 20.93
N TRP A 387 0.80 -15.53 21.21
CA TRP A 387 0.42 -14.34 21.93
C TRP A 387 0.27 -13.17 20.97
N ILE A 388 -0.83 -12.44 21.08
CA ILE A 388 -1.03 -11.17 20.34
C ILE A 388 -1.20 -10.07 21.38
N ARG A 389 -0.35 -9.05 21.35
CA ARG A 389 -0.41 -7.97 22.34
C ARG A 389 0.17 -6.66 21.82
N ASP A 390 -0.19 -5.56 22.49
CA ASP A 390 0.25 -4.21 22.16
C ASP A 390 0.00 -3.86 20.67
N VAL A 391 -1.25 -3.95 20.27
CA VAL A 391 -1.70 -3.55 18.92
C VAL A 391 -2.60 -2.32 19.02
N ARG A 392 -2.33 -1.31 18.21
CA ARG A 392 -3.08 -0.06 18.15
C ARG A 392 -3.59 0.20 16.75
N PHE A 393 -4.90 0.41 16.63
CA PHE A 393 -5.55 0.99 15.47
C PHE A 393 -5.99 2.40 15.80
N THR A 394 -5.50 3.38 15.05
CA THR A 394 -5.78 4.79 15.33
C THR A 394 -6.13 5.52 14.03
N ASP A 395 -7.15 6.39 14.07
CA ASP A 395 -7.56 7.19 12.91
C ASP A 395 -7.87 6.32 11.67
N ILE A 396 -8.71 5.30 11.83
CA ILE A 396 -9.16 4.41 10.75
C ILE A 396 -10.54 4.84 10.26
N ARG A 397 -10.67 5.01 8.96
CA ARG A 397 -11.91 5.40 8.30
C ARG A 397 -12.42 4.25 7.44
N ILE A 398 -13.62 3.78 7.70
CA ILE A 398 -14.26 2.64 7.01
C ILE A 398 -15.49 3.17 6.27
N GLU A 399 -15.53 3.04 4.93
CA GLU A 399 -16.57 3.64 4.12
C GLU A 399 -17.71 2.69 3.74
N GLY A 400 -17.45 1.42 3.62
CA GLY A 400 -18.45 0.44 3.26
C GLY A 400 -18.23 -0.88 3.96
N VAL A 401 -19.30 -1.38 4.58
CA VAL A 401 -19.31 -2.73 5.17
C VAL A 401 -20.60 -3.42 4.77
N GLU A 402 -20.49 -4.67 4.34
CA GLU A 402 -21.63 -5.48 3.94
C GLU A 402 -21.59 -6.80 4.71
N GLU A 403 -22.62 -7.02 5.55
CA GLU A 403 -22.72 -8.20 6.39
C GLU A 403 -21.44 -8.50 7.22
N THR A 404 -20.77 -7.45 7.70
CA THR A 404 -19.44 -7.51 8.34
C THR A 404 -19.52 -6.96 9.76
N ALA A 405 -18.84 -7.59 10.72
CA ALA A 405 -18.56 -6.99 12.03
C ALA A 405 -17.43 -5.96 11.90
N LEU A 406 -17.42 -4.94 12.76
CA LEU A 406 -16.30 -4.01 12.80
C LEU A 406 -15.06 -4.67 13.39
N PHE A 407 -15.23 -5.36 14.50
CA PHE A 407 -14.15 -5.99 15.27
C PHE A 407 -14.44 -7.47 15.47
N GLY A 408 -13.46 -8.30 15.12
CA GLY A 408 -13.47 -9.74 15.38
C GLY A 408 -12.21 -10.12 16.13
N ILE A 409 -12.33 -10.46 17.41
CA ILE A 409 -11.20 -10.74 18.28
C ILE A 409 -11.40 -12.13 18.87
N ALA A 410 -10.62 -13.11 18.43
CA ALA A 410 -10.86 -14.50 18.80
C ALA A 410 -9.58 -15.26 19.12
N VAL A 411 -9.60 -15.99 20.24
CA VAL A 411 -8.68 -17.11 20.46
C VAL A 411 -9.30 -18.33 19.81
N VAL A 412 -8.59 -18.94 18.88
CA VAL A 412 -9.13 -19.98 17.99
C VAL A 412 -8.39 -21.30 18.13
N PHE A 413 -9.13 -22.40 17.91
CA PHE A 413 -8.61 -23.75 17.82
C PHE A 413 -9.47 -24.61 16.89
N GLY A 414 -8.85 -25.61 16.27
CA GLY A 414 -9.56 -26.57 15.41
C GLY A 414 -10.08 -25.98 14.11
N THR A 415 -9.55 -24.82 13.70
CA THR A 415 -9.83 -24.25 12.38
C THR A 415 -9.04 -25.01 11.30
N LYS A 416 -9.26 -24.69 10.04
CA LYS A 416 -8.46 -25.19 8.93
C LYS A 416 -6.95 -24.93 9.12
N TYR A 417 -6.60 -23.88 9.87
CA TYR A 417 -5.22 -23.37 9.97
C TYR A 417 -4.57 -23.62 11.33
N ASN A 418 -5.32 -24.03 12.36
CA ASN A 418 -4.83 -24.08 13.74
C ASN A 418 -4.93 -25.48 14.33
N ARG A 419 -3.85 -25.97 14.96
CA ARG A 419 -3.74 -27.29 15.60
C ARG A 419 -3.68 -27.21 17.12
N ALA A 420 -3.43 -26.02 17.66
CA ALA A 420 -3.48 -25.73 19.09
C ALA A 420 -4.24 -24.42 19.33
N PRO A 421 -4.84 -24.20 20.51
CA PRO A 421 -5.40 -22.90 20.84
C PRO A 421 -4.29 -21.85 20.95
N GLY A 422 -4.63 -20.60 20.67
CA GLY A 422 -3.75 -19.47 20.97
C GLY A 422 -3.61 -19.28 22.48
N ASN A 423 -2.50 -18.75 22.94
CA ASN A 423 -2.30 -18.48 24.37
C ASN A 423 -3.13 -17.27 24.85
N GLY A 424 -3.31 -16.26 24.00
CA GLY A 424 -4.17 -15.14 24.36
C GLY A 424 -3.97 -13.88 23.55
N ILE A 425 -4.91 -12.96 23.71
CA ILE A 425 -4.89 -11.62 23.11
C ILE A 425 -4.97 -10.60 24.24
N ASP A 426 -4.07 -9.62 24.24
CA ASP A 426 -3.94 -8.66 25.32
C ASP A 426 -3.51 -7.28 24.83
N ASP A 427 -3.95 -6.22 25.52
CA ASP A 427 -3.55 -4.84 25.28
C ASP A 427 -3.78 -4.38 23.82
N ILE A 428 -5.03 -4.39 23.41
CA ILE A 428 -5.47 -3.91 22.09
C ILE A 428 -6.23 -2.59 22.24
N THR A 429 -5.93 -1.64 21.40
CA THR A 429 -6.64 -0.35 21.38
C THR A 429 -7.16 -0.02 19.98
N PHE A 430 -8.43 0.40 19.92
CA PHE A 430 -9.08 1.01 18.78
C PHE A 430 -9.44 2.43 19.15
N GLU A 431 -8.86 3.41 18.48
CA GLU A 431 -9.04 4.83 18.80
C GLU A 431 -9.33 5.63 17.53
N ASN A 432 -10.33 6.51 17.57
CA ASN A 432 -10.76 7.32 16.42
C ASN A 432 -11.11 6.46 15.20
N ILE A 433 -11.99 5.49 15.38
CA ILE A 433 -12.50 4.66 14.29
C ILE A 433 -13.81 5.23 13.80
N SER A 434 -13.88 5.65 12.55
CA SER A 434 -15.11 6.17 11.95
C SER A 434 -15.63 5.24 10.86
N VAL A 435 -16.91 4.96 10.87
CA VAL A 435 -17.58 4.14 9.87
C VAL A 435 -18.68 4.96 9.21
N THR A 436 -18.62 5.06 7.89
CA THR A 436 -19.69 5.63 7.08
C THR A 436 -20.25 4.52 6.20
N ASN A 437 -21.47 4.12 6.47
CA ASN A 437 -22.08 2.96 5.81
C ASN A 437 -23.36 3.36 5.09
N ASP A 438 -23.36 3.29 3.76
CA ASP A 438 -24.51 3.70 2.93
C ASP A 438 -25.61 2.66 2.83
N THR A 439 -25.31 1.39 3.03
CA THR A 439 -26.17 0.35 2.45
C THR A 439 -26.47 -0.85 3.32
N THR A 440 -25.82 -1.06 4.49
CA THR A 440 -25.90 -2.39 5.08
C THR A 440 -25.91 -2.45 6.59
N GLN A 441 -26.47 -3.55 7.05
CA GLN A 441 -26.49 -3.88 8.45
C GLN A 441 -25.11 -4.35 8.88
N LEU A 442 -24.52 -3.63 9.83
CA LEU A 442 -23.38 -4.11 10.58
C LEU A 442 -23.79 -5.36 11.34
N ARG A 443 -22.97 -6.40 11.27
CA ARG A 443 -23.07 -7.52 12.19
C ARG A 443 -22.52 -7.11 13.55
N PRO A 444 -23.02 -7.68 14.66
CA PRO A 444 -22.42 -7.48 15.96
C PRO A 444 -20.93 -7.86 15.95
N SER A 445 -20.10 -7.01 16.50
CA SER A 445 -18.69 -7.33 16.77
C SER A 445 -18.60 -8.47 17.79
N PHE A 446 -17.48 -9.19 17.81
CA PHE A 446 -17.36 -10.34 18.69
C PHE A 446 -16.00 -10.43 19.37
N ILE A 447 -16.02 -10.96 20.59
CA ILE A 447 -14.85 -11.40 21.35
C ILE A 447 -15.11 -12.85 21.74
N HIS A 448 -14.25 -13.76 21.26
CA HIS A 448 -14.37 -15.19 21.55
C HIS A 448 -13.17 -15.67 22.35
N ASP A 449 -13.44 -16.20 23.54
CA ASP A 449 -12.48 -16.93 24.36
C ASP A 449 -12.54 -18.42 23.96
N TYR A 450 -11.42 -19.11 23.93
CA TYR A 450 -11.45 -20.56 23.70
C TYR A 450 -11.83 -21.30 25.00
N ASP A 451 -11.19 -20.93 26.13
CA ASP A 451 -11.50 -21.42 27.47
C ASP A 451 -11.04 -20.41 28.54
N ALA A 452 -11.12 -20.78 29.82
CA ALA A 452 -10.77 -19.91 30.92
C ALA A 452 -9.29 -19.48 30.94
N THR A 453 -8.39 -20.22 30.30
CA THR A 453 -6.95 -19.97 30.24
C THR A 453 -6.50 -19.36 28.91
N HIS A 454 -7.13 -19.74 27.82
CA HIS A 454 -6.83 -19.29 26.45
C HIS A 454 -7.90 -18.25 26.05
N ARG A 455 -7.67 -17.01 26.43
CA ARG A 455 -8.71 -15.97 26.35
C ARG A 455 -8.20 -14.61 25.86
N VAL A 456 -9.15 -13.78 25.49
CA VAL A 456 -8.96 -12.36 25.25
C VAL A 456 -9.00 -11.63 26.59
N SER A 457 -8.01 -10.81 26.91
CA SER A 457 -7.96 -10.05 28.15
C SER A 457 -9.03 -8.97 28.23
N ASP A 458 -9.19 -8.38 29.41
CA ASP A 458 -10.08 -7.24 29.62
C ASP A 458 -9.42 -5.90 29.20
N ARG A 459 -8.17 -5.93 28.74
CA ARG A 459 -7.44 -4.75 28.23
C ARG A 459 -7.64 -4.53 26.73
N ILE A 460 -8.91 -4.61 26.31
CA ILE A 460 -9.33 -4.24 24.97
C ILE A 460 -10.07 -2.90 25.05
N LEU A 461 -9.50 -1.87 24.46
CA LEU A 461 -10.00 -0.49 24.59
C LEU A 461 -10.61 0.00 23.29
N PHE A 462 -11.80 0.57 23.39
CA PHE A 462 -12.51 1.26 22.32
C PHE A 462 -12.70 2.72 22.69
N LYS A 463 -12.08 3.64 21.96
CA LYS A 463 -12.14 5.07 22.23
C LYS A 463 -12.58 5.81 20.98
N ASN A 464 -13.58 6.67 21.09
CA ASN A 464 -14.05 7.50 19.98
C ASN A 464 -14.33 6.67 18.70
N VAL A 465 -15.15 5.61 18.84
CA VAL A 465 -15.63 4.82 17.71
C VAL A 465 -17.00 5.37 17.31
N THR A 466 -17.19 5.66 16.03
CA THR A 466 -18.45 6.22 15.51
C THR A 466 -18.95 5.44 14.30
N VAL A 467 -20.26 5.29 14.18
CA VAL A 467 -20.94 4.72 13.01
C VAL A 467 -21.98 5.73 12.53
N ASN A 468 -21.85 6.22 11.32
CA ASN A 468 -22.69 7.26 10.72
C ASN A 468 -22.83 8.51 11.62
N GLY A 469 -21.74 8.88 12.29
CA GLY A 469 -21.68 10.03 13.20
C GLY A 469 -22.22 9.77 14.62
N GLU A 470 -22.82 8.61 14.89
CA GLU A 470 -23.26 8.22 16.22
C GLU A 470 -22.19 7.45 16.98
N THR A 471 -22.10 7.68 18.29
CA THR A 471 -21.15 6.95 19.13
C THR A 471 -21.51 5.46 19.19
N TRP A 472 -20.59 4.61 18.77
CA TRP A 472 -20.70 3.17 18.87
C TRP A 472 -20.51 2.70 20.32
N ASN A 473 -21.40 1.83 20.81
CA ASN A 473 -21.40 1.37 22.20
C ASN A 473 -20.91 -0.08 22.31
N PRO A 474 -19.67 -0.33 22.79
CA PRO A 474 -19.12 -1.68 22.87
C PRO A 474 -19.96 -2.62 23.76
N THR A 475 -20.60 -2.12 24.80
CA THR A 475 -21.44 -2.94 25.69
C THR A 475 -22.68 -3.50 25.00
N LYS A 476 -23.18 -2.81 23.97
CA LYS A 476 -24.37 -3.24 23.21
C LYS A 476 -24.00 -3.99 21.93
N GLU A 477 -22.88 -3.61 21.33
CA GLU A 477 -22.50 -4.02 19.97
C GLU A 477 -21.50 -5.17 19.94
N ILE A 478 -20.92 -5.55 21.07
CA ILE A 478 -20.02 -6.70 21.18
C ILE A 478 -20.72 -7.89 21.82
N ARG A 479 -20.60 -9.05 21.16
CA ARG A 479 -20.95 -10.35 21.75
C ARG A 479 -19.68 -11.00 22.27
N ARG A 480 -19.61 -11.27 23.58
CA ARG A 480 -18.54 -12.06 24.19
C ARG A 480 -19.05 -13.48 24.43
N GLN A 481 -18.29 -14.48 23.97
CA GLN A 481 -18.60 -15.91 24.07
C GLN A 481 -17.38 -16.66 24.61
#